data_635593e3c621f8d1ad0ba33d954ae74e
#
_entry.id   635593e3c621f8d1ad0ba33d954ae74e
#
_cell.length_a   1.000
_cell.length_b   1.000
_cell.length_c   1.000
_cell.angle_alpha   90.00
_cell.angle_beta   90.00
_cell.angle_gamma   90.00
#
_symmetry.space_group_name_H-M   'P 1'
#
loop_
_entity.id
_entity.type
_entity.pdbx_description
1 polymer ?
#
loop_
_entity_poly.entity_id
_entity_poly.type
_entity_poly.pdbx_seq_one_letter_code
_entity_poly.pdbx_strand_id
1 'polypeptide(L)'
;MKIEFEVGRLLSYRVAWMQGQDLIPNYEASVAKLYGTELAQRLANAGVRILGLGGQLAPGSPYAPLHGRIETLYLTASALTVAAGTSEIMRGIIAGRGLGLPRG
;
A
#
# COMPACT_ATOMS: atom_id res chain seq x y z
N MET A 1 7.80 -10.43 4.69
CA MET A 1 7.22 -9.11 5.01
C MET A 1 8.24 -8.02 5.33
N LYS A 2 9.32 -8.28 6.10
CA LYS A 2 10.35 -7.25 6.34
C LYS A 2 11.01 -6.76 5.04
N ILE A 3 11.38 -7.67 4.15
CA ILE A 3 11.98 -7.32 2.84
C ILE A 3 11.00 -6.50 2.00
N GLU A 4 9.73 -6.88 1.94
CA GLU A 4 8.70 -6.14 1.18
C GLU A 4 8.51 -4.73 1.74
N PHE A 5 8.54 -4.57 3.07
CA PHE A 5 8.49 -3.26 3.71
C PHE A 5 9.69 -2.38 3.31
N GLU A 6 10.90 -2.93 3.32
CA GLU A 6 12.11 -2.21 2.89
C GLU A 6 12.05 -1.83 1.41
N VAL A 7 11.54 -2.71 0.55
CA VAL A 7 11.32 -2.38 -0.87
C VAL A 7 10.33 -1.22 -1.01
N GLY A 8 9.20 -1.25 -0.32
CA GLY A 8 8.21 -0.16 -0.33
C GLY A 8 8.81 1.17 0.15
N ARG A 9 9.64 1.12 1.21
CA ARG A 9 10.34 2.30 1.72
C ARG A 9 11.31 2.88 0.69
N LEU A 10 12.11 2.03 0.04
CA LEU A 10 13.05 2.47 -1.00
C LEU A 10 12.37 3.05 -2.23
N LEU A 11 11.23 2.48 -2.66
CA LEU A 11 10.42 3.03 -3.74
C LEU A 11 9.91 4.44 -3.40
N SER A 12 9.47 4.66 -2.16
CA SER A 12 9.02 5.98 -1.69
C SER A 12 10.18 6.98 -1.62
N TYR A 13 11.34 6.56 -1.16
CA TYR A 13 12.55 7.40 -1.13
C TYR A 13 13.03 7.77 -2.53
N ARG A 14 12.92 6.86 -3.49
CA ARG A 14 13.24 7.15 -4.90
C ARG A 14 12.35 8.29 -5.44
N VAL A 15 11.05 8.23 -5.19
CA VAL A 15 10.12 9.30 -5.62
C VAL A 15 10.49 10.63 -4.97
N ALA A 16 10.73 10.64 -3.64
CA ALA A 16 11.11 11.84 -2.91
C ALA A 16 12.44 12.42 -3.42
N TRP A 17 13.42 11.57 -3.69
CA TRP A 17 14.70 11.99 -4.26
C TRP A 17 14.54 12.62 -5.65
N MET A 18 13.74 12.01 -6.53
CA MET A 18 13.44 12.57 -7.87
C MET A 18 12.82 13.96 -7.75
N GLN A 19 11.85 14.13 -6.86
CA GLN A 19 11.23 15.44 -6.61
C GLN A 19 12.23 16.47 -6.06
N GLY A 20 13.15 16.05 -5.22
CA GLY A 20 14.22 16.90 -4.70
C GLY A 20 15.28 17.31 -5.76
N GLN A 21 15.32 16.62 -6.90
CA GLN A 21 16.16 16.95 -8.05
C GLN A 21 15.39 17.65 -9.19
N ASP A 22 14.19 18.13 -8.90
CA ASP A 22 13.25 18.72 -9.91
C ASP A 22 12.93 17.75 -11.06
N LEU A 23 13.10 16.45 -10.86
CA LEU A 23 12.68 15.41 -11.80
C LEU A 23 11.21 15.05 -11.57
N ILE A 24 10.47 14.86 -12.64
CA ILE A 24 9.08 14.42 -12.55
C ILE A 24 9.04 12.90 -12.44
N PRO A 25 8.56 12.33 -11.31
CA PRO A 25 8.41 10.88 -11.16
C PRO A 25 7.18 10.42 -11.98
N ASN A 26 7.42 10.09 -13.25
CA ASN A 26 6.35 9.85 -14.22
C ASN A 26 5.53 8.57 -13.92
N TYR A 27 6.21 7.41 -13.80
CA TYR A 27 5.60 6.12 -13.42
C TYR A 27 6.07 5.63 -12.04
N GLU A 28 7.16 6.16 -11.54
CA GLU A 28 7.76 5.73 -10.26
C GLU A 28 6.80 5.97 -9.08
N ALA A 29 6.07 7.08 -9.10
CA ALA A 29 5.06 7.37 -8.10
C ALA A 29 3.91 6.33 -8.15
N SER A 30 3.52 5.88 -9.35
CA SER A 30 2.51 4.82 -9.51
C SER A 30 3.02 3.48 -9.02
N VAL A 31 4.31 3.15 -9.23
CA VAL A 31 4.95 1.94 -8.69
C VAL A 31 4.95 1.98 -7.16
N ALA A 32 5.39 3.09 -6.56
CA ALA A 32 5.44 3.24 -5.12
C ALA A 32 4.04 3.14 -4.49
N LYS A 33 3.04 3.80 -5.10
CA LYS A 33 1.64 3.76 -4.65
C LYS A 33 1.06 2.36 -4.75
N LEU A 34 1.16 1.71 -5.88
CA LEU A 34 0.64 0.36 -6.11
C LEU A 34 1.25 -0.63 -5.12
N TYR A 35 2.57 -0.65 -5.02
CA TYR A 35 3.28 -1.57 -4.13
C TYR A 35 2.92 -1.34 -2.66
N GLY A 36 2.92 -0.07 -2.22
CA GLY A 36 2.65 0.29 -0.83
C GLY A 36 1.23 -0.04 -0.39
N THR A 37 0.23 0.24 -1.23
CA THR A 37 -1.18 -0.03 -0.89
C THR A 37 -1.51 -1.52 -0.90
N GLU A 38 -0.96 -2.28 -1.84
CA GLU A 38 -1.13 -3.75 -1.86
C GLU A 38 -0.37 -4.42 -0.70
N LEU A 39 0.81 -3.90 -0.33
CA LEU A 39 1.54 -4.36 0.85
C LEU A 39 0.73 -4.09 2.13
N ALA A 40 0.12 -2.92 2.26
CA ALA A 40 -0.71 -2.59 3.42
C ALA A 40 -1.87 -3.58 3.59
N GLN A 41 -2.54 -3.98 2.50
CA GLN A 41 -3.57 -5.03 2.55
C GLN A 41 -3.00 -6.38 3.02
N ARG A 42 -1.86 -6.81 2.49
CA ARG A 42 -1.23 -8.08 2.91
C ARG A 42 -0.82 -8.05 4.38
N LEU A 43 -0.28 -6.92 4.85
CA LEU A 43 0.09 -6.75 6.26
C LEU A 43 -1.14 -6.77 7.18
N ALA A 44 -2.21 -6.09 6.80
CA ALA A 44 -3.46 -6.09 7.56
C ALA A 44 -4.05 -7.51 7.68
N ASN A 45 -4.12 -8.23 6.56
CA ASN A 45 -4.55 -9.64 6.54
C ASN A 45 -3.68 -10.53 7.43
N ALA A 46 -2.36 -10.38 7.36
CA ALA A 46 -1.45 -11.14 8.21
C ALA A 46 -1.65 -10.80 9.69
N GLY A 47 -1.83 -9.52 10.02
CA GLY A 47 -2.10 -9.07 11.39
C GLY A 47 -3.36 -9.71 11.98
N VAL A 48 -4.48 -9.72 11.23
CA VAL A 48 -5.72 -10.38 11.66
C VAL A 48 -5.51 -11.88 11.86
N ARG A 49 -4.80 -12.55 10.95
CA ARG A 49 -4.51 -14.00 11.09
C ARG A 49 -3.66 -14.32 12.30
N ILE A 50 -2.65 -13.52 12.61
CA ILE A 50 -1.77 -13.69 13.77
C ILE A 50 -2.55 -13.52 15.07
N LEU A 51 -3.43 -12.52 15.14
CA LEU A 51 -4.23 -12.21 16.34
C LEU A 51 -5.49 -13.08 16.46
N GLY A 52 -5.85 -13.83 15.42
CA GLY A 52 -7.06 -14.67 15.42
C GLY A 52 -8.32 -13.86 15.68
N LEU A 53 -9.20 -14.38 16.55
CA LEU A 53 -10.46 -13.69 16.91
C LEU A 53 -10.21 -12.31 17.55
N GLY A 54 -9.12 -12.13 18.29
CA GLY A 54 -8.74 -10.85 18.87
C GLY A 54 -8.51 -9.75 17.83
N GLY A 55 -8.01 -10.13 16.65
CA GLY A 55 -7.75 -9.20 15.53
C GLY A 55 -9.02 -8.62 14.88
N GLN A 56 -10.18 -9.18 15.20
CA GLN A 56 -11.49 -8.71 14.70
C GLN A 56 -12.20 -7.76 15.68
N LEU A 57 -11.63 -7.53 16.86
CA LEU A 57 -12.23 -6.68 17.88
C LEU A 57 -12.01 -5.21 17.54
N ALA A 58 -13.11 -4.46 17.51
CA ALA A 58 -13.12 -3.03 17.21
C ALA A 58 -12.43 -2.19 18.30
N PRO A 59 -11.97 -0.97 17.96
CA PRO A 59 -11.53 -0.01 18.94
C PRO A 59 -12.59 0.23 20.02
N GLY A 60 -12.13 0.32 21.27
CA GLY A 60 -13.03 0.47 22.44
C GLY A 60 -13.41 -0.83 23.12
N SER A 61 -13.21 -2.00 22.49
CA SER A 61 -13.33 -3.27 23.19
C SER A 61 -12.17 -3.43 24.20
N PRO A 62 -12.44 -3.79 25.47
CA PRO A 62 -11.40 -3.97 26.47
C PRO A 62 -10.49 -5.18 26.18
N TYR A 63 -10.93 -6.06 25.29
CA TYR A 63 -10.17 -7.27 24.89
C TYR A 63 -9.46 -7.12 23.55
N ALA A 64 -9.57 -5.95 22.88
CA ALA A 64 -8.97 -5.72 21.57
C ALA A 64 -7.44 -5.58 21.68
N PRO A 65 -6.65 -6.50 21.10
CA PRO A 65 -5.20 -6.35 21.03
C PRO A 65 -4.84 -5.06 20.28
N LEU A 66 -3.78 -4.39 20.72
CA LEU A 66 -3.33 -3.13 20.10
C LEU A 66 -4.43 -2.08 19.97
N HIS A 67 -5.38 -2.07 20.93
CA HIS A 67 -6.51 -1.14 20.93
C HIS A 67 -7.38 -1.15 19.66
N GLY A 68 -7.50 -2.31 19.00
CA GLY A 68 -8.29 -2.48 17.78
C GLY A 68 -7.66 -1.92 16.49
N ARG A 69 -6.40 -1.51 16.53
CA ARG A 69 -5.71 -0.94 15.36
C ARG A 69 -5.62 -1.89 14.17
N ILE A 70 -5.52 -3.20 14.42
CA ILE A 70 -5.42 -4.20 13.34
C ILE A 70 -6.76 -4.35 12.61
N GLU A 71 -7.88 -4.35 13.33
CA GLU A 71 -9.22 -4.35 12.74
C GLU A 71 -9.43 -3.10 11.87
N THR A 72 -9.13 -1.92 12.40
CA THR A 72 -9.22 -0.66 11.66
C THR A 72 -8.34 -0.68 10.41
N LEU A 73 -7.08 -1.15 10.52
CA LEU A 73 -6.19 -1.28 9.37
C LEU A 73 -6.77 -2.23 8.32
N TYR A 74 -7.32 -3.38 8.74
CA TYR A 74 -7.94 -4.35 7.84
C TYR A 74 -9.11 -3.76 7.06
N LEU A 75 -10.01 -3.05 7.73
CA LEU A 75 -11.17 -2.41 7.10
C LEU A 75 -10.78 -1.29 6.14
N THR A 76 -9.77 -0.49 6.51
CA THR A 76 -9.35 0.67 5.69
C THR A 76 -8.39 0.31 4.58
N ALA A 77 -7.65 -0.79 4.69
CA ALA A 77 -6.63 -1.17 3.70
C ALA A 77 -7.20 -1.39 2.29
N SER A 78 -8.45 -1.87 2.18
CA SER A 78 -9.12 -2.03 0.89
C SER A 78 -9.37 -0.68 0.20
N ALA A 79 -9.71 0.36 0.95
CA ALA A 79 -9.91 1.69 0.41
C ALA A 79 -8.62 2.29 -0.16
N LEU A 80 -7.45 1.93 0.39
CA LEU A 80 -6.15 2.42 -0.09
C LEU A 80 -5.83 1.95 -1.52
N THR A 81 -6.34 0.79 -1.94
CA THR A 81 -6.13 0.27 -3.30
C THR A 81 -7.06 0.89 -4.35
N VAL A 82 -8.05 1.67 -3.89
CA VAL A 82 -9.03 2.38 -4.74
C VAL A 82 -8.76 3.88 -4.74
N ALA A 83 -8.50 4.46 -3.56
CA ALA A 83 -8.30 5.89 -3.40
C ALA A 83 -7.10 6.42 -4.20
N ALA A 84 -7.24 7.62 -4.75
CA ALA A 84 -6.21 8.31 -5.56
C ALA A 84 -5.69 7.49 -6.76
N GLY A 85 -6.58 6.72 -7.37
CA GLY A 85 -6.29 5.82 -8.48
C GLY A 85 -6.25 4.36 -8.05
N THR A 86 -7.03 3.54 -8.73
CA THR A 86 -7.10 2.11 -8.44
C THR A 86 -5.79 1.40 -8.79
N SER A 87 -5.60 0.19 -8.26
CA SER A 87 -4.47 -0.67 -8.62
C SER A 87 -4.39 -0.91 -10.13
N GLU A 88 -5.52 -1.05 -10.81
CA GLU A 88 -5.62 -1.22 -12.28
C GLU A 88 -5.15 0.03 -13.01
N ILE A 89 -5.57 1.23 -12.57
CA ILE A 89 -5.11 2.50 -13.15
C ILE A 89 -3.60 2.66 -12.96
N MET A 90 -3.08 2.34 -11.77
CA MET A 90 -1.63 2.39 -11.52
C MET A 90 -0.86 1.44 -12.44
N ARG A 91 -1.35 0.21 -12.64
CA ARG A 91 -0.75 -0.75 -13.58
C ARG A 91 -0.80 -0.22 -15.02
N GLY A 92 -1.90 0.40 -15.43
CA GLY A 92 -2.03 1.02 -16.75
C GLY A 92 -1.01 2.15 -16.97
N ILE A 93 -0.79 3.01 -15.96
CA ILE A 93 0.22 4.07 -16.02
C ILE A 93 1.64 3.47 -16.13
N ILE A 94 1.95 2.46 -15.33
CA ILE A 94 3.24 1.78 -15.36
C ILE A 94 3.46 1.12 -16.73
N ALA A 95 2.47 0.41 -17.26
CA ALA A 95 2.53 -0.23 -18.56
C ALA A 95 2.80 0.77 -19.68
N GLY A 96 2.01 1.86 -19.75
CA GLY A 96 2.13 2.86 -20.81
C GLY A 96 3.35 3.75 -20.66
N ARG A 97 3.58 4.32 -19.48
CA ARG A 97 4.64 5.31 -19.27
C ARG A 97 5.98 4.68 -18.85
N GLY A 98 5.96 3.56 -18.15
CA GLY A 98 7.16 2.88 -17.70
C GLY A 98 7.72 1.89 -18.72
N LEU A 99 6.85 1.09 -19.34
CA LEU A 99 7.24 0.04 -20.28
C LEU A 99 6.99 0.39 -21.76
N GLY A 100 6.32 1.51 -22.06
CA GLY A 100 6.02 1.90 -23.42
C GLY A 100 5.01 1.00 -24.15
N LEU A 101 4.19 0.25 -23.39
CA LEU A 101 3.21 -0.65 -23.98
C LEU A 101 2.03 0.15 -24.58
N PRO A 102 1.44 -0.33 -25.69
CA PRO A 102 0.27 0.31 -26.28
C PRO A 102 -0.91 0.27 -25.29
N ARG A 103 -1.72 1.32 -25.36
CA ARG A 103 -3.00 1.32 -24.61
C ARG A 103 -3.96 0.42 -25.37
N GLY A 104 -4.56 -0.52 -24.63
CA GLY A 104 -5.64 -1.35 -25.13
C GLY A 104 -6.94 -0.56 -25.33
#